data_ac0d45c2cd67e061f3173b251982b9aa
#
_entry.id   ac0d45c2cd67e061f3173b251982b9aa
#
_cell.length_a   1.000
_cell.length_b   1.000
_cell.length_c   1.000
_cell.angle_alpha   90.00
_cell.angle_beta   90.00
_cell.angle_gamma   90.00
#
_symmetry.space_group_name_H-M   'P 1'
#
loop_
_entity.id
_entity.type
_entity.pdbx_description
1 polymer ?
#
loop_
_entity_poly.entity_id
_entity_poly.type
_entity_poly.pdbx_seq_one_letter_code
_entity_poly.pdbx_strand_id
1 'polypeptide(L)'
;MTAGRDPVAVAALQYCAAGTAEETLRTLMPLIDRAADNGAKLVCLPEAATFLAASRAALADEAEPAGESTVLDRLCNAAARRGIERSIGSMFFLGPDGRHVNRHLLVGADGGIRAQYDKIHMFDADVGDGKSYRESRYFAPGDEMVRADSCGMNMGLTICYDLRFPHLYRRLACDGAEMLAIPAAFTFNSGKAHWHVLLRARAIETGCFVVAAAQCGTHADGRRTYGHALIVSPWGEIMAEAATDDEAD
;
A
#
# COMPACT_ATOMS: atom_id res chain seq x y z
N MET A 1 4.35 -8.29 25.27
CA MET A 1 4.30 -6.87 25.70
C MET A 1 5.71 -6.33 25.58
N THR A 2 5.99 -5.50 24.57
CA THR A 2 7.28 -4.82 24.37
C THR A 2 7.37 -3.70 25.42
N ALA A 3 7.99 -3.99 26.55
CA ALA A 3 8.27 -2.96 27.55
C ALA A 3 9.29 -1.97 26.98
N GLY A 4 8.94 -0.69 26.89
CA GLY A 4 9.89 0.41 26.78
C GLY A 4 10.04 1.14 25.45
N ARG A 5 9.16 0.93 24.45
CA ARG A 5 9.16 1.80 23.26
C ARG A 5 8.08 2.88 23.40
N ASP A 6 8.44 4.10 23.02
CA ASP A 6 7.44 5.17 22.92
C ASP A 6 6.41 4.83 21.83
N PRO A 7 5.13 5.23 22.01
CA PRO A 7 4.10 5.05 21.01
C PRO A 7 4.46 5.76 19.70
N VAL A 8 4.29 5.07 18.56
CA VAL A 8 4.49 5.63 17.24
C VAL A 8 3.14 5.96 16.62
N ALA A 9 2.95 7.22 16.23
CA ALA A 9 1.76 7.64 15.50
C ALA A 9 1.91 7.24 14.02
N VAL A 10 0.95 6.44 13.52
CA VAL A 10 0.91 5.92 12.13
C VAL A 10 -0.38 6.37 11.47
N ALA A 11 -0.30 6.84 10.24
CA ALA A 11 -1.47 7.15 9.41
C ALA A 11 -1.58 6.16 8.24
N ALA A 12 -2.74 5.53 8.08
CA ALA A 12 -3.11 4.74 6.90
C ALA A 12 -4.04 5.60 6.04
N LEU A 13 -3.58 6.05 4.87
CA LEU A 13 -4.37 6.95 4.02
C LEU A 13 -5.39 6.18 3.18
N GLN A 14 -6.52 6.84 2.95
CA GLN A 14 -7.56 6.43 2.03
C GLN A 14 -7.83 7.54 1.03
N TYR A 15 -7.84 7.22 -0.26
CA TYR A 15 -8.23 8.14 -1.34
C TYR A 15 -8.52 7.37 -2.63
N CYS A 16 -9.12 8.08 -3.60
CA CYS A 16 -9.32 7.57 -4.96
C CYS A 16 -8.20 8.09 -5.86
N ALA A 17 -7.26 7.24 -6.25
CA ALA A 17 -6.25 7.61 -7.24
C ALA A 17 -6.91 7.90 -8.59
N ALA A 18 -6.52 9.01 -9.21
CA ALA A 18 -6.93 9.39 -10.54
C ALA A 18 -6.24 8.55 -11.63
N GLY A 19 -6.58 8.80 -12.90
CA GLY A 19 -5.98 8.12 -14.04
C GLY A 19 -4.53 8.50 -14.32
N THR A 20 -4.06 9.63 -13.77
CA THR A 20 -2.71 10.15 -13.94
C THR A 20 -2.05 10.48 -12.59
N ALA A 21 -0.71 10.43 -12.56
CA ALA A 21 0.05 10.76 -11.36
C ALA A 21 -0.11 12.22 -10.93
N GLU A 22 -0.13 13.14 -11.88
CA GLU A 22 -0.25 14.57 -11.58
C GLU A 22 -1.60 14.92 -10.92
N GLU A 23 -2.70 14.32 -11.40
CA GLU A 23 -4.03 14.52 -10.79
C GLU A 23 -4.09 13.91 -9.39
N THR A 24 -3.55 12.69 -9.22
CA THR A 24 -3.53 12.02 -7.92
C THR A 24 -2.73 12.82 -6.89
N LEU A 25 -1.56 13.34 -7.26
CA LEU A 25 -0.71 14.09 -6.34
C LEU A 25 -1.38 15.38 -5.83
N ARG A 26 -2.32 15.99 -6.57
CA ARG A 26 -3.09 17.15 -6.09
C ARG A 26 -3.96 16.81 -4.86
N THR A 27 -4.47 15.60 -4.78
CA THR A 27 -5.23 15.10 -3.61
C THR A 27 -4.29 14.52 -2.56
N LEU A 28 -3.29 13.74 -2.97
CA LEU A 28 -2.42 12.99 -2.08
C LEU A 28 -1.52 13.89 -1.22
N MET A 29 -0.91 14.92 -1.82
CA MET A 29 0.06 15.76 -1.10
C MET A 29 -0.57 16.48 0.11
N PRO A 30 -1.77 17.08 0.01
CA PRO A 30 -2.47 17.66 1.18
C PRO A 30 -2.81 16.62 2.26
N LEU A 31 -3.16 15.36 1.88
CA LEU A 31 -3.42 14.30 2.85
C LEU A 31 -2.17 13.93 3.65
N ILE A 32 -1.02 13.81 2.96
CA ILE A 32 0.26 13.57 3.60
C ILE A 32 0.62 14.71 4.57
N ASP A 33 0.43 15.96 4.15
CA ASP A 33 0.71 17.12 4.99
C ASP A 33 -0.20 17.13 6.23
N ARG A 34 -1.51 16.86 6.06
CA ARG A 34 -2.47 16.72 7.17
C ARG A 34 -2.06 15.63 8.16
N ALA A 35 -1.64 14.46 7.68
CA ALA A 35 -1.17 13.38 8.53
C ALA A 35 0.08 13.79 9.34
N ALA A 36 1.03 14.47 8.69
CA ALA A 36 2.24 14.98 9.34
C ALA A 36 1.90 16.05 10.40
N ASP A 37 1.00 16.99 10.11
CA ASP A 37 0.56 18.04 11.03
C ASP A 37 -0.17 17.43 12.24
N ASN A 38 -0.83 16.30 12.08
CA ASN A 38 -1.43 15.51 13.17
C ASN A 38 -0.43 14.62 13.92
N GLY A 39 0.87 14.75 13.64
CA GLY A 39 1.95 14.12 14.38
C GLY A 39 2.33 12.71 13.91
N ALA A 40 1.84 12.25 12.76
CA ALA A 40 2.25 10.96 12.22
C ALA A 40 3.77 10.92 11.97
N LYS A 41 4.41 9.81 12.37
CA LYS A 41 5.82 9.51 12.11
C LYS A 41 5.99 8.61 10.90
N LEU A 42 4.97 7.84 10.58
CA LEU A 42 4.87 6.99 9.41
C LEU A 42 3.54 7.25 8.70
N VAL A 43 3.58 7.48 7.40
CA VAL A 43 2.39 7.62 6.55
C VAL A 43 2.38 6.49 5.53
N CYS A 44 1.34 5.65 5.56
CA CYS A 44 1.15 4.53 4.65
C CYS A 44 0.17 4.91 3.54
N LEU A 45 0.59 4.73 2.29
CA LEU A 45 -0.19 4.96 1.09
C LEU A 45 -0.75 3.64 0.54
N PRO A 46 -1.88 3.63 -0.19
CA PRO A 46 -2.46 2.42 -0.76
C PRO A 46 -1.68 1.87 -1.95
N GLU A 47 -2.07 0.69 -2.45
CA GLU A 47 -1.63 0.15 -3.75
C GLU A 47 -2.00 1.12 -4.87
N ALA A 48 -1.17 1.18 -5.93
CA ALA A 48 -1.34 2.14 -7.03
C ALA A 48 -1.38 3.59 -6.53
N ALA A 49 -0.48 3.93 -5.61
CA ALA A 49 -0.52 5.18 -4.83
C ALA A 49 -0.51 6.45 -5.68
N THR A 50 0.07 6.39 -6.88
CA THR A 50 0.25 7.58 -7.73
C THR A 50 -0.74 7.67 -8.87
N PHE A 51 -1.26 6.55 -9.37
CA PHE A 51 -2.32 6.53 -10.40
C PHE A 51 -2.94 5.15 -10.53
N LEU A 52 -4.19 5.10 -11.00
CA LEU A 52 -4.86 3.88 -11.42
C LEU A 52 -5.36 4.09 -12.85
N ALA A 53 -4.57 3.61 -13.81
CA ALA A 53 -4.72 3.92 -15.22
C ALA A 53 -6.06 3.46 -15.79
N ALA A 54 -6.66 4.31 -16.65
CA ALA A 54 -7.91 4.02 -17.32
C ALA A 54 -7.82 2.88 -18.35
N SER A 55 -6.61 2.62 -18.86
CA SER A 55 -6.34 1.61 -19.88
C SER A 55 -4.89 1.14 -19.82
N ARG A 56 -4.60 0.07 -20.59
CA ARG A 56 -3.23 -0.40 -20.77
C ARG A 56 -2.30 0.64 -21.43
N ALA A 57 -2.81 1.39 -22.38
CA ALA A 57 -2.04 2.45 -23.01
C ALA A 57 -1.67 3.53 -21.98
N ALA A 58 -2.65 4.00 -21.21
CA ALA A 58 -2.42 4.96 -20.13
C ALA A 58 -1.44 4.43 -19.06
N LEU A 59 -1.46 3.13 -18.75
CA LEU A 59 -0.46 2.53 -17.85
C LEU A 59 0.96 2.64 -18.44
N ALA A 60 1.12 2.36 -19.72
CA ALA A 60 2.42 2.43 -20.39
C ALA A 60 2.94 3.88 -20.50
N ASP A 61 2.04 4.85 -20.64
CA ASP A 61 2.38 6.27 -20.72
C ASP A 61 2.79 6.86 -19.35
N GLU A 62 2.18 6.37 -18.26
CA GLU A 62 2.40 6.88 -16.90
C GLU A 62 3.52 6.14 -16.12
N ALA A 63 3.81 4.87 -16.47
CA ALA A 63 4.79 4.07 -15.73
C ALA A 63 6.22 4.36 -16.19
N GLU A 64 6.95 5.11 -15.37
CA GLU A 64 8.35 5.45 -15.59
C GLU A 64 9.27 4.29 -15.14
N PRO A 65 10.52 4.16 -15.66
CA PRO A 65 11.54 3.33 -15.04
C PRO A 65 11.82 3.78 -13.59
N ALA A 66 12.00 2.83 -12.68
CA ALA A 66 12.13 3.15 -11.25
C ALA A 66 13.28 4.12 -10.93
N GLY A 67 14.40 4.04 -11.65
CA GLY A 67 15.57 4.92 -11.47
C GLY A 67 15.42 6.32 -12.07
N GLU A 68 14.34 6.60 -12.79
CA GLU A 68 14.09 7.84 -13.52
C GLU A 68 12.77 8.50 -13.12
N SER A 69 12.08 7.97 -12.12
CA SER A 69 10.74 8.42 -11.75
C SER A 69 10.72 9.76 -11.03
N THR A 70 10.28 10.78 -11.74
CA THR A 70 10.10 12.14 -11.20
C THR A 70 9.01 12.19 -10.12
N VAL A 71 8.01 11.31 -10.23
CA VAL A 71 6.93 11.18 -9.24
C VAL A 71 7.46 10.59 -7.94
N LEU A 72 8.30 9.55 -8.01
CA LEU A 72 8.97 8.99 -6.83
C LEU A 72 9.86 10.02 -6.14
N ASP A 73 10.64 10.77 -6.90
CA ASP A 73 11.50 11.84 -6.36
C ASP A 73 10.69 12.90 -5.62
N ARG A 74 9.52 13.29 -6.14
CA ARG A 74 8.61 14.23 -5.44
C ARG A 74 8.14 13.70 -4.10
N LEU A 75 7.80 12.41 -4.01
CA LEU A 75 7.39 11.74 -2.77
C LEU A 75 8.56 11.61 -1.78
N CYS A 76 9.75 11.23 -2.25
CA CYS A 76 10.97 11.17 -1.44
C CYS A 76 11.36 12.55 -0.88
N ASN A 77 11.38 13.57 -1.73
CA ASN A 77 11.66 14.95 -1.31
C ASN A 77 10.64 15.47 -0.29
N ALA A 78 9.36 15.10 -0.43
CA ALA A 78 8.34 15.48 0.52
C ALA A 78 8.49 14.71 1.86
N ALA A 79 9.02 13.47 1.88
CA ALA A 79 9.41 12.76 3.11
C ALA A 79 10.50 13.54 3.85
N ALA A 80 11.59 13.89 3.13
CA ALA A 80 12.71 14.65 3.69
C ALA A 80 12.28 16.00 4.25
N ARG A 81 11.45 16.77 3.51
CA ARG A 81 10.98 18.09 3.98
C ARG A 81 10.15 18.01 5.27
N ARG A 82 9.37 16.97 5.45
CA ARG A 82 8.49 16.79 6.63
C ARG A 82 9.18 16.00 7.75
N GLY A 83 10.31 15.35 7.47
CA GLY A 83 11.01 14.50 8.45
C GLY A 83 10.19 13.30 8.91
N ILE A 84 9.37 12.70 8.02
CA ILE A 84 8.50 11.56 8.31
C ILE A 84 8.73 10.42 7.34
N GLU A 85 8.65 9.19 7.82
CA GLU A 85 8.76 7.99 6.99
C GLU A 85 7.50 7.75 6.16
N ARG A 86 7.66 7.10 5.02
CA ARG A 86 6.55 6.72 4.13
C ARG A 86 6.65 5.29 3.66
N SER A 87 5.58 4.57 3.86
CA SER A 87 5.29 3.33 3.16
C SER A 87 4.49 3.71 1.91
N ILE A 88 5.17 3.86 0.76
CA ILE A 88 4.52 4.08 -0.53
C ILE A 88 4.00 2.72 -0.97
N GLY A 89 2.72 2.49 -0.71
CA GLY A 89 2.08 1.19 -0.73
C GLY A 89 2.16 0.42 -2.03
N SER A 90 2.14 1.07 -3.19
CA SER A 90 2.89 0.70 -4.38
C SER A 90 2.82 1.77 -5.46
N MET A 91 3.81 1.70 -6.33
CA MET A 91 3.84 2.41 -7.62
C MET A 91 4.05 1.38 -8.73
N PHE A 92 3.61 1.74 -9.93
CA PHE A 92 3.85 0.95 -11.13
C PHE A 92 5.08 1.48 -11.85
N PHE A 93 6.04 0.61 -12.12
CA PHE A 93 7.26 0.96 -12.85
C PHE A 93 7.40 0.09 -14.10
N LEU A 94 8.07 0.62 -15.11
CA LEU A 94 8.52 -0.17 -16.26
C LEU A 94 9.74 -1.00 -15.86
N GLY A 95 9.63 -2.32 -15.94
CA GLY A 95 10.71 -3.25 -15.68
C GLY A 95 11.65 -3.43 -16.89
N PRO A 96 12.84 -4.01 -16.67
CA PRO A 96 13.87 -4.15 -17.71
C PRO A 96 13.49 -5.11 -18.85
N ASP A 97 12.52 -6.01 -18.63
CA ASP A 97 12.00 -6.95 -19.62
C ASP A 97 10.78 -6.39 -20.40
N GLY A 98 10.43 -5.11 -20.18
CA GLY A 98 9.28 -4.43 -20.78
C GLY A 98 7.94 -4.76 -20.14
N ARG A 99 7.91 -5.61 -19.09
CA ARG A 99 6.73 -5.76 -18.24
C ARG A 99 6.77 -4.73 -17.11
N HIS A 100 5.61 -4.40 -16.59
CA HIS A 100 5.54 -3.54 -15.42
C HIS A 100 5.85 -4.33 -14.15
N VAL A 101 6.26 -3.62 -13.09
CA VAL A 101 6.35 -4.15 -11.72
C VAL A 101 5.44 -3.32 -10.82
N ASN A 102 4.79 -3.97 -9.87
CA ASN A 102 3.98 -3.35 -8.82
C ASN A 102 4.84 -3.33 -7.56
N ARG A 103 5.44 -2.18 -7.23
CA ARG A 103 6.50 -2.06 -6.23
C ARG A 103 6.09 -1.22 -5.03
N HIS A 104 6.16 -1.80 -3.86
CA HIS A 104 6.07 -1.14 -2.58
C HIS A 104 7.44 -0.60 -2.17
N LEU A 105 7.49 0.67 -1.75
CA LEU A 105 8.73 1.31 -1.32
C LEU A 105 8.58 1.81 0.13
N LEU A 106 9.59 1.55 0.95
CA LEU A 106 9.74 2.21 2.24
C LEU A 106 10.76 3.33 2.10
N VAL A 107 10.33 4.56 2.37
CA VAL A 107 11.13 5.78 2.29
C VAL A 107 11.37 6.32 3.70
N GLY A 108 12.61 6.55 4.04
CA GLY A 108 13.01 7.11 5.33
C GLY A 108 12.66 8.59 5.48
N ALA A 109 12.74 9.08 6.70
CA ALA A 109 12.51 10.50 7.03
C ALA A 109 13.52 11.46 6.39
N ASP A 110 14.63 10.95 5.88
CA ASP A 110 15.64 11.69 5.08
C ASP A 110 15.35 11.68 3.57
N GLY A 111 14.28 11.00 3.15
CA GLY A 111 13.91 10.82 1.75
C GLY A 111 14.63 9.65 1.05
N GLY A 112 15.53 8.95 1.73
CA GLY A 112 16.22 7.78 1.18
C GLY A 112 15.33 6.55 1.13
N ILE A 113 15.41 5.77 0.05
CA ILE A 113 14.72 4.48 -0.06
C ILE A 113 15.41 3.47 0.86
N ARG A 114 14.66 2.91 1.82
CA ARG A 114 15.12 1.92 2.81
C ARG A 114 14.91 0.49 2.34
N ALA A 115 13.79 0.23 1.67
CA ALA A 115 13.45 -1.09 1.16
C ALA A 115 12.53 -0.99 -0.05
N GLN A 116 12.51 -2.06 -0.86
CA GLN A 116 11.66 -2.22 -2.03
C GLN A 116 11.14 -3.66 -2.06
N TYR A 117 9.86 -3.83 -2.34
CA TYR A 117 9.20 -5.13 -2.46
C TYR A 117 8.37 -5.17 -3.74
N ASP A 118 8.63 -6.10 -4.61
CA ASP A 118 7.80 -6.35 -5.78
C ASP A 118 6.72 -7.38 -5.45
N LYS A 119 5.49 -7.08 -5.80
CA LYS A 119 4.32 -7.93 -5.53
C LYS A 119 4.56 -9.36 -6.01
N ILE A 120 4.42 -10.33 -5.11
CA ILE A 120 4.65 -11.75 -5.43
C ILE A 120 3.40 -12.36 -6.06
N HIS A 121 2.22 -12.14 -5.48
CA HIS A 121 0.99 -12.79 -5.92
C HIS A 121 0.18 -11.87 -6.82
N MET A 122 0.13 -12.21 -8.12
CA MET A 122 -0.62 -11.47 -9.12
C MET A 122 -2.13 -11.71 -9.01
N PHE A 123 -2.92 -10.63 -9.16
CA PHE A 123 -4.38 -10.69 -9.08
C PHE A 123 -4.98 -11.23 -10.39
N ASP A 124 -4.99 -12.55 -10.53
CA ASP A 124 -5.65 -13.28 -11.61
C ASP A 124 -6.92 -13.93 -11.06
N ALA A 125 -8.04 -13.19 -11.13
CA ALA A 125 -9.28 -13.62 -10.48
C ALA A 125 -10.53 -13.07 -11.19
N ASP A 126 -11.64 -13.77 -11.02
CA ASP A 126 -12.98 -13.33 -11.36
C ASP A 126 -13.75 -13.17 -10.04
N VAL A 127 -14.16 -11.94 -9.70
CA VAL A 127 -14.71 -11.60 -8.37
C VAL A 127 -16.19 -11.24 -8.39
N GLY A 128 -16.90 -11.63 -9.47
CA GLY A 128 -18.35 -11.45 -9.57
C GLY A 128 -18.80 -10.01 -9.83
N ASP A 129 -17.92 -9.13 -10.29
CA ASP A 129 -18.20 -7.75 -10.69
C ASP A 129 -18.34 -7.57 -12.21
N GLY A 130 -18.38 -8.68 -12.96
CA GLY A 130 -18.46 -8.70 -14.41
C GLY A 130 -17.13 -8.45 -15.12
N LYS A 131 -16.03 -8.26 -14.38
CA LYS A 131 -14.68 -8.08 -14.91
C LYS A 131 -13.82 -9.31 -14.68
N SER A 132 -12.89 -9.56 -15.59
CA SER A 132 -11.88 -10.60 -15.50
C SER A 132 -10.52 -9.94 -15.29
N TYR A 133 -9.93 -10.15 -14.12
CA TYR A 133 -8.63 -9.61 -13.79
C TYR A 133 -7.54 -10.61 -14.15
N ARG A 134 -6.49 -10.14 -14.82
CA ARG A 134 -5.33 -10.95 -15.26
C ARG A 134 -4.08 -10.08 -15.15
N GLU A 135 -3.67 -9.77 -13.91
CA GLU A 135 -2.54 -8.89 -13.61
C GLU A 135 -1.23 -9.47 -14.15
N SER A 136 -1.05 -10.79 -14.09
CA SER A 136 0.15 -11.48 -14.58
C SER A 136 0.45 -11.30 -16.08
N ARG A 137 -0.55 -10.86 -16.87
CA ARG A 137 -0.34 -10.54 -18.29
C ARG A 137 0.50 -9.30 -18.53
N TYR A 138 0.56 -8.41 -17.54
CA TYR A 138 1.14 -7.07 -17.70
C TYR A 138 2.23 -6.79 -16.68
N PHE A 139 2.18 -7.46 -15.52
CA PHE A 139 3.11 -7.28 -14.43
C PHE A 139 3.97 -8.52 -14.24
N ALA A 140 5.27 -8.28 -13.99
CA ALA A 140 6.19 -9.30 -13.53
C ALA A 140 6.02 -9.49 -12.02
N PRO A 141 5.91 -10.74 -11.51
CA PRO A 141 5.91 -10.99 -10.08
C PRO A 141 7.31 -10.80 -9.50
N GLY A 142 7.37 -10.39 -8.23
CA GLY A 142 8.55 -10.53 -7.40
C GLY A 142 8.71 -11.97 -6.89
N ASP A 143 9.83 -12.25 -6.27
CA ASP A 143 10.19 -13.56 -5.72
C ASP A 143 10.81 -13.47 -4.31
N GLU A 144 11.05 -12.27 -3.81
CA GLU A 144 11.67 -12.03 -2.52
C GLU A 144 10.68 -11.48 -1.48
N MET A 145 10.74 -12.05 -0.29
CA MET A 145 10.10 -11.50 0.91
C MET A 145 10.97 -10.38 1.47
N VAL A 146 10.36 -9.23 1.77
CA VAL A 146 11.09 -8.05 2.25
C VAL A 146 10.55 -7.56 3.59
N ARG A 147 11.46 -7.29 4.52
CA ARG A 147 11.19 -6.52 5.72
C ARG A 147 12.28 -5.48 5.96
N ALA A 148 11.93 -4.39 6.63
CA ALA A 148 12.87 -3.34 6.97
C ALA A 148 12.45 -2.64 8.27
N ASP A 149 13.39 -1.94 8.90
CA ASP A 149 13.06 -1.08 10.04
C ASP A 149 12.25 0.15 9.56
N SER A 150 11.19 0.44 10.29
CA SER A 150 10.37 1.65 10.13
C SER A 150 9.96 2.14 11.51
N CYS A 151 10.38 3.34 11.86
CA CYS A 151 10.12 3.95 13.17
C CYS A 151 10.49 3.04 14.37
N GLY A 152 11.57 2.27 14.23
CA GLY A 152 12.05 1.33 15.25
C GLY A 152 11.26 0.03 15.37
N MET A 153 10.40 -0.28 14.39
CA MET A 153 9.68 -1.56 14.28
C MET A 153 10.05 -2.26 12.98
N ASN A 154 10.20 -3.59 13.01
CA ASN A 154 10.39 -4.37 11.79
C ASN A 154 9.08 -4.47 11.01
N MET A 155 9.01 -3.80 9.85
CA MET A 155 7.86 -3.81 8.96
C MET A 155 8.04 -4.85 7.85
N GLY A 156 7.07 -5.78 7.72
CA GLY A 156 6.94 -6.66 6.55
C GLY A 156 6.17 -5.94 5.43
N LEU A 157 6.74 -5.93 4.23
CA LEU A 157 6.16 -5.28 3.05
C LEU A 157 5.37 -6.30 2.24
N THR A 158 4.12 -5.97 1.91
CA THR A 158 3.25 -6.77 1.03
C THR A 158 2.40 -5.85 0.16
N ILE A 159 1.63 -6.40 -0.79
CA ILE A 159 0.71 -5.62 -1.64
C ILE A 159 -0.59 -6.40 -1.87
N CYS A 160 -1.71 -5.87 -1.41
CA CYS A 160 -3.09 -6.20 -1.78
C CYS A 160 -3.41 -7.70 -1.85
N TYR A 161 -3.30 -8.33 -3.03
CA TYR A 161 -3.65 -9.73 -3.25
C TYR A 161 -2.81 -10.70 -2.43
N ASP A 162 -1.58 -10.29 -2.03
CA ASP A 162 -0.75 -11.04 -1.08
C ASP A 162 -1.52 -11.38 0.21
N LEU A 163 -2.48 -10.54 0.62
CA LEU A 163 -3.33 -10.75 1.80
C LEU A 163 -4.00 -12.13 1.82
N ARG A 164 -4.24 -12.74 0.66
CA ARG A 164 -4.87 -14.05 0.54
C ARG A 164 -3.91 -15.23 0.76
N PHE A 165 -2.62 -14.97 0.91
CA PHE A 165 -1.58 -15.99 1.01
C PHE A 165 -0.92 -16.00 2.40
N PRO A 166 -1.49 -16.73 3.37
CA PRO A 166 -1.05 -16.68 4.78
C PRO A 166 0.41 -17.10 4.98
N HIS A 167 0.97 -17.90 4.09
CA HIS A 167 2.36 -18.35 4.19
C HIS A 167 3.36 -17.20 4.13
N LEU A 168 3.11 -16.17 3.29
CA LEU A 168 3.96 -14.98 3.22
C LEU A 168 3.99 -14.26 4.58
N TYR A 169 2.83 -14.01 5.17
CA TYR A 169 2.71 -13.32 6.46
C TYR A 169 3.33 -14.10 7.61
N ARG A 170 3.11 -15.42 7.63
CA ARG A 170 3.75 -16.29 8.62
C ARG A 170 5.27 -16.23 8.49
N ARG A 171 5.82 -16.26 7.28
CA ARG A 171 7.26 -16.14 7.06
C ARG A 171 7.80 -14.80 7.53
N LEU A 172 7.13 -13.69 7.20
CA LEU A 172 7.49 -12.34 7.66
C LEU A 172 7.52 -12.29 9.19
N ALA A 173 6.50 -12.81 9.87
CA ALA A 173 6.44 -12.83 11.33
C ALA A 173 7.54 -13.71 11.94
N CYS A 174 7.77 -14.92 11.40
CA CYS A 174 8.85 -15.80 11.87
C CYS A 174 10.25 -15.17 11.65
N ASP A 175 10.39 -14.31 10.65
CA ASP A 175 11.61 -13.56 10.37
C ASP A 175 11.72 -12.27 11.21
N GLY A 176 10.75 -12.02 12.11
CA GLY A 176 10.79 -10.94 13.11
C GLY A 176 10.02 -9.67 12.73
N ALA A 177 9.10 -9.73 11.78
CA ALA A 177 8.19 -8.60 11.54
C ALA A 177 7.31 -8.36 12.78
N GLU A 178 7.14 -7.11 13.16
CA GLU A 178 6.29 -6.62 14.25
C GLU A 178 5.07 -5.87 13.70
N MET A 179 5.18 -5.37 12.46
CA MET A 179 4.14 -4.66 11.72
C MET A 179 4.09 -5.17 10.29
N LEU A 180 2.89 -5.28 9.73
CA LEU A 180 2.63 -5.72 8.36
C LEU A 180 1.96 -4.58 7.60
N ALA A 181 2.62 -4.07 6.57
CA ALA A 181 2.03 -3.09 5.67
C ALA A 181 1.29 -3.82 4.54
N ILE A 182 -0.01 -3.52 4.41
CA ILE A 182 -0.91 -4.17 3.44
C ILE A 182 -1.66 -3.10 2.64
N PRO A 183 -0.96 -2.35 1.79
CA PRO A 183 -1.58 -1.41 0.89
C PRO A 183 -2.46 -2.13 -0.13
N ALA A 184 -3.61 -1.57 -0.48
CA ALA A 184 -4.55 -2.26 -1.36
C ALA A 184 -5.39 -1.33 -2.24
N ALA A 185 -5.77 -1.89 -3.41
CA ALA A 185 -6.86 -1.44 -4.26
C ALA A 185 -7.90 -2.59 -4.37
N PHE A 186 -8.44 -3.02 -3.23
CA PHE A 186 -9.33 -4.17 -3.13
C PHE A 186 -10.65 -3.90 -3.84
N THR A 187 -11.07 -4.80 -4.75
CA THR A 187 -12.35 -4.64 -5.45
C THR A 187 -13.52 -4.58 -4.46
N PHE A 188 -14.53 -3.78 -4.75
CA PHE A 188 -15.63 -3.50 -3.84
C PHE A 188 -16.31 -4.78 -3.32
N ASN A 189 -16.71 -5.69 -4.21
CA ASN A 189 -17.42 -6.91 -3.82
C ASN A 189 -16.58 -7.83 -2.93
N SER A 190 -15.32 -8.05 -3.30
CA SER A 190 -14.43 -8.90 -2.51
C SER A 190 -13.99 -8.22 -1.21
N GLY A 191 -13.87 -6.90 -1.22
CA GLY A 191 -13.55 -6.10 -0.03
C GLY A 191 -14.65 -6.21 1.01
N LYS A 192 -15.89 -5.96 0.62
CA LYS A 192 -17.06 -6.09 1.50
C LYS A 192 -17.16 -7.46 2.18
N ALA A 193 -16.78 -8.52 1.48
CA ALA A 193 -16.87 -9.88 2.01
C ALA A 193 -15.64 -10.32 2.84
N HIS A 194 -14.42 -9.83 2.50
CA HIS A 194 -13.19 -10.44 2.98
C HIS A 194 -12.22 -9.48 3.70
N TRP A 195 -12.26 -8.16 3.42
CA TRP A 195 -11.22 -7.22 3.83
C TRP A 195 -10.95 -7.25 5.34
N HIS A 196 -11.94 -6.94 6.13
CA HIS A 196 -11.82 -6.90 7.60
C HIS A 196 -11.44 -8.26 8.20
N VAL A 197 -12.08 -9.33 7.70
CA VAL A 197 -11.82 -10.68 8.20
C VAL A 197 -10.37 -11.10 7.97
N LEU A 198 -9.85 -10.87 6.75
CA LEU A 198 -8.49 -11.26 6.41
C LEU A 198 -7.45 -10.42 7.15
N LEU A 199 -7.61 -9.10 7.25
CA LEU A 199 -6.66 -8.24 7.97
C LEU A 199 -6.58 -8.59 9.45
N ARG A 200 -7.72 -8.80 10.09
CA ARG A 200 -7.77 -9.23 11.49
C ARG A 200 -7.17 -10.63 11.69
N ALA A 201 -7.44 -11.56 10.75
CA ALA A 201 -6.83 -12.88 10.78
C ALA A 201 -5.29 -12.79 10.69
N ARG A 202 -4.75 -11.96 9.77
CA ARG A 202 -3.30 -11.74 9.67
C ARG A 202 -2.70 -11.19 10.97
N ALA A 203 -3.34 -10.20 11.58
CA ALA A 203 -2.89 -9.65 12.86
C ALA A 203 -2.86 -10.72 13.97
N ILE A 204 -3.94 -11.48 14.12
CA ILE A 204 -4.10 -12.50 15.18
C ILE A 204 -3.11 -13.65 15.01
N GLU A 205 -3.02 -14.23 13.81
CA GLU A 205 -2.18 -15.42 13.56
C GLU A 205 -0.69 -15.14 13.59
N THR A 206 -0.28 -13.88 13.34
CA THR A 206 1.13 -13.47 13.32
C THR A 206 1.58 -12.76 14.59
N GLY A 207 0.65 -12.23 15.38
CA GLY A 207 0.95 -11.38 16.53
C GLY A 207 1.52 -10.01 16.13
N CYS A 208 1.32 -9.58 14.88
CA CYS A 208 1.81 -8.31 14.34
C CYS A 208 0.71 -7.25 14.30
N PHE A 209 1.10 -5.97 14.37
CA PHE A 209 0.22 -4.89 13.92
C PHE A 209 -0.01 -5.01 12.41
N VAL A 210 -1.19 -4.62 11.95
CA VAL A 210 -1.51 -4.51 10.52
C VAL A 210 -1.84 -3.07 10.20
N VAL A 211 -1.20 -2.49 9.18
CA VAL A 211 -1.49 -1.17 8.65
C VAL A 211 -1.90 -1.34 7.19
N ALA A 212 -3.16 -1.06 6.89
CA ALA A 212 -3.77 -1.32 5.60
C ALA A 212 -4.35 -0.04 5.00
N ALA A 213 -3.53 0.70 4.26
CA ALA A 213 -3.98 1.84 3.47
C ALA A 213 -4.75 1.35 2.23
N ALA A 214 -5.83 2.04 1.86
CA ALA A 214 -6.75 1.53 0.84
C ALA A 214 -7.18 2.58 -0.18
N GLN A 215 -7.26 2.17 -1.44
CA GLN A 215 -7.97 2.90 -2.48
C GLN A 215 -9.48 2.79 -2.27
N CYS A 216 -10.23 3.88 -2.48
CA CYS A 216 -11.68 3.93 -2.38
C CYS A 216 -12.32 4.50 -3.64
N GLY A 217 -13.64 4.42 -3.75
CA GLY A 217 -14.41 5.07 -4.81
C GLY A 217 -14.33 4.37 -6.18
N THR A 218 -14.67 5.13 -7.24
CA THR A 218 -14.69 4.65 -8.62
C THR A 218 -13.56 5.27 -9.41
N HIS A 219 -12.69 4.43 -9.96
CA HIS A 219 -11.49 4.84 -10.69
C HIS A 219 -11.74 5.06 -12.20
N ALA A 220 -10.74 5.61 -12.88
CA ALA A 220 -10.80 5.98 -14.29
C ALA A 220 -11.13 4.81 -15.24
N ASP A 221 -10.82 3.55 -14.87
CA ASP A 221 -11.18 2.33 -15.61
C ASP A 221 -12.60 1.81 -15.28
N GLY A 222 -13.36 2.54 -14.47
CA GLY A 222 -14.68 2.14 -13.97
C GLY A 222 -14.65 1.04 -12.92
N ARG A 223 -13.47 0.70 -12.37
CA ARG A 223 -13.33 -0.20 -11.21
C ARG A 223 -13.76 0.55 -9.95
N ARG A 224 -14.54 -0.11 -9.10
CA ARG A 224 -14.83 0.39 -7.76
C ARG A 224 -13.98 -0.37 -6.75
N THR A 225 -13.30 0.37 -5.86
CA THR A 225 -12.55 -0.19 -4.73
C THR A 225 -13.29 0.05 -3.42
N TYR A 226 -12.97 -0.81 -2.43
CA TYR A 226 -13.76 -0.94 -1.20
C TYR A 226 -13.47 0.15 -0.18
N GLY A 227 -12.25 0.70 -0.17
CA GLY A 227 -11.85 1.63 0.88
C GLY A 227 -11.60 0.93 2.21
N HIS A 228 -12.06 1.56 3.29
CA HIS A 228 -11.88 1.08 4.66
C HIS A 228 -10.40 0.86 5.01
N ALA A 229 -9.56 1.90 4.78
CA ALA A 229 -8.21 1.89 5.30
C ALA A 229 -8.25 1.71 6.82
N LEU A 230 -7.47 0.78 7.37
CA LEU A 230 -7.57 0.48 8.79
C LEU A 230 -6.23 0.06 9.41
N ILE A 231 -6.16 0.20 10.74
CA ILE A 231 -5.06 -0.26 11.57
C ILE A 231 -5.59 -1.28 12.56
N VAL A 232 -4.94 -2.45 12.64
CA VAL A 232 -5.36 -3.56 13.51
C VAL A 232 -4.25 -3.88 14.50
N SER A 233 -4.61 -4.07 15.77
CA SER A 233 -3.69 -4.53 16.82
C SER A 233 -3.34 -6.01 16.65
N PRO A 234 -2.25 -6.50 17.27
CA PRO A 234 -1.91 -7.93 17.29
C PRO A 234 -3.02 -8.83 17.87
N TRP A 235 -3.95 -8.26 18.64
CA TRP A 235 -5.11 -8.96 19.20
C TRP A 235 -6.30 -9.03 18.23
N GLY A 236 -6.19 -8.38 17.06
CA GLY A 236 -7.26 -8.31 16.06
C GLY A 236 -8.28 -7.20 16.30
N GLU A 237 -8.00 -6.26 17.21
CA GLU A 237 -8.84 -5.09 17.44
C GLU A 237 -8.59 -4.05 16.36
N ILE A 238 -9.64 -3.47 15.79
CA ILE A 238 -9.54 -2.33 14.87
C ILE A 238 -9.25 -1.09 15.72
N MET A 239 -8.03 -0.56 15.60
CA MET A 239 -7.57 0.61 16.33
C MET A 239 -8.01 1.91 15.67
N ALA A 240 -8.07 1.92 14.35
CA ALA A 240 -8.54 3.04 13.53
C ALA A 240 -9.07 2.51 12.20
N GLU A 241 -10.06 3.18 11.64
CA GLU A 241 -10.66 2.86 10.35
C GLU A 241 -11.18 4.12 9.69
N ALA A 242 -10.96 4.28 8.38
CA ALA A 242 -11.58 5.33 7.59
C ALA A 242 -13.08 5.04 7.42
N ALA A 243 -13.92 6.05 7.70
CA ALA A 243 -15.35 5.85 7.96
C ALA A 243 -16.18 5.53 6.71
N THR A 244 -15.68 5.81 5.50
CA THR A 244 -16.46 5.69 4.26
C THR A 244 -15.69 4.97 3.16
N ASP A 245 -16.41 4.41 2.20
CA ASP A 245 -15.85 3.77 1.02
C ASP A 245 -15.71 4.71 -0.19
N ASP A 246 -16.10 5.98 -0.07
CA ASP A 246 -16.16 6.95 -1.18
C ASP A 246 -15.37 8.26 -0.92
N GLU A 247 -14.82 8.52 0.26
CA GLU A 247 -14.13 9.77 0.60
C GLU A 247 -12.65 9.58 0.93
N ALA A 248 -11.88 10.64 0.70
CA ALA A 248 -10.45 10.66 1.03
C ALA A 248 -10.23 11.03 2.52
N ASP A 249 -9.56 10.15 3.25
CA ASP A 249 -9.21 10.27 4.66
C ASP A 249 -7.71 9.99 4.94
#